data_934ca004bacac064926f0fdf22d821c0
#
_entry.id   934ca004bacac064926f0fdf22d821c0
#
_cell.length_a   1.000
_cell.length_b   1.000
_cell.length_c   1.000
_cell.angle_alpha   90.00
_cell.angle_beta   90.00
_cell.angle_gamma   90.00
#
_symmetry.space_group_name_H-M   'P 1'
#
loop_
_entity.id
_entity.type
_entity.pdbx_description
1 polymer ?
#
loop_
_entity_poly.entity_id
_entity_poly.type
_entity_poly.pdbx_seq_one_letter_code
_entity_poly.pdbx_strand_id
1 'polypeptide(L)'
;MGVWGNQLDSATDNYTAQDAVLVLEDGQVYIGEPYGAVGATRGEIVFSTAMTGYQETLTDPSYDRQIVVQTFPHIGDTGVNPSDPESSRIWVAGYVVRDPSVNVSNWRATGSLDDALVNNGIVGISHIDTRKLVRHLRTAGVMRAGIFSGDALLDGQGEPRSIDALLDDVRQTPQMKGMSLYDEVSTKERYVVEPAGAFEGKEPVATVAAVDLGIKAMTPQRLAERGCRVVVLPSTTTFEEIEQLNPDGVFFSNGPGDPEQADDMVAMLREVLSAGYPFFGICFGNQLLGRALGFGTYKLKFGHRGINQPVKDVTTGKVEVTAHNHGFAVDAPLGQTVDAPYQDGAFGKVFVSHVDLNDDVVEGLQCVDIPAFSVQYHPEAAAGPHDAAYLFDRFVAMMNDANAKNAKEESTNAQA
;
A
#
# COMPACT_ATOMS: atom_id res chain seq x y z
N MET A 1 1.01 28.10 -28.06
CA MET A 1 0.09 27.02 -28.45
C MET A 1 0.96 25.81 -28.74
N GLY A 2 1.20 25.01 -27.70
CA GLY A 2 2.01 23.81 -27.79
C GLY A 2 1.24 22.72 -28.54
N VAL A 3 1.91 22.09 -29.47
CA VAL A 3 1.37 20.99 -30.30
C VAL A 3 1.29 19.75 -29.43
N TRP A 4 0.09 19.32 -29.10
CA TRP A 4 -0.22 18.12 -28.36
C TRP A 4 -0.03 16.87 -29.22
N GLY A 5 0.85 15.99 -28.76
CA GLY A 5 0.82 14.58 -29.09
C GLY A 5 1.31 14.19 -30.47
N ASN A 6 2.60 13.96 -30.58
CA ASN A 6 3.08 13.10 -31.67
C ASN A 6 3.21 11.67 -31.17
N GLN A 7 2.38 10.79 -31.78
CA GLN A 7 2.71 9.38 -31.88
C GLN A 7 4.02 9.26 -32.66
N LEU A 8 5.03 8.71 -32.00
CA LEU A 8 6.21 8.26 -32.73
C LEU A 8 5.89 6.88 -33.34
N ASP A 9 5.31 6.90 -34.56
CA ASP A 9 5.50 5.81 -35.50
C ASP A 9 6.92 5.98 -36.07
N SER A 10 7.84 5.10 -35.67
CA SER A 10 9.14 4.81 -36.30
C SER A 10 10.15 5.95 -36.55
N ALA A 11 10.26 6.96 -35.67
CA ALA A 11 11.36 7.93 -35.73
C ALA A 11 11.77 8.32 -34.29
N THR A 12 12.56 7.51 -33.66
CA THR A 12 12.66 7.35 -32.23
C THR A 12 13.84 8.06 -31.57
N ASP A 13 14.55 8.95 -32.22
CA ASP A 13 15.75 9.58 -31.66
C ASP A 13 15.66 11.12 -31.63
N ASN A 14 14.48 11.69 -31.45
CA ASN A 14 14.27 13.15 -31.41
C ASN A 14 14.03 13.69 -30.01
N TYR A 15 14.81 13.27 -29.02
CA TYR A 15 14.82 13.90 -27.71
C TYR A 15 16.21 14.50 -27.42
N THR A 16 16.25 15.41 -26.50
CA THR A 16 17.45 16.14 -26.06
C THR A 16 17.68 15.94 -24.58
N ALA A 17 18.83 16.32 -24.06
CA ALA A 17 19.10 16.32 -22.62
C ALA A 17 18.17 17.23 -21.78
N GLN A 18 17.37 18.08 -22.43
CA GLN A 18 16.38 18.94 -21.76
C GLN A 18 15.03 18.25 -21.58
N ASP A 19 14.81 17.13 -22.25
CA ASP A 19 13.58 16.33 -22.16
C ASP A 19 13.64 15.30 -21.03
N ALA A 20 12.51 14.75 -20.70
CA ALA A 20 12.39 13.50 -19.94
C ALA A 20 11.77 12.43 -20.83
N VAL A 21 12.26 11.20 -20.73
CA VAL A 21 11.80 10.06 -21.51
C VAL A 21 11.35 8.95 -20.58
N LEU A 22 10.07 8.56 -20.70
CA LEU A 22 9.52 7.38 -20.06
C LEU A 22 9.51 6.24 -21.07
N VAL A 23 10.17 5.14 -20.74
CA VAL A 23 10.23 3.91 -21.55
C VAL A 23 9.55 2.78 -20.79
N LEU A 24 8.61 2.08 -21.43
CA LEU A 24 7.96 0.90 -20.92
C LEU A 24 8.63 -0.39 -21.43
N GLU A 25 8.51 -1.46 -20.68
CA GLU A 25 9.09 -2.78 -20.99
C GLU A 25 8.71 -3.34 -22.36
N ASP A 26 7.53 -2.99 -22.86
CA ASP A 26 7.01 -3.39 -24.17
C ASP A 26 7.45 -2.49 -25.34
N GLY A 27 8.30 -1.49 -25.06
CA GLY A 27 8.85 -0.57 -26.03
C GLY A 27 8.02 0.69 -26.29
N GLN A 28 6.92 0.90 -25.56
CA GLN A 28 6.21 2.18 -25.64
C GLN A 28 7.05 3.29 -25.02
N VAL A 29 7.09 4.45 -25.67
CA VAL A 29 7.89 5.61 -25.26
C VAL A 29 6.99 6.84 -25.16
N TYR A 30 7.24 7.65 -24.13
CA TYR A 30 6.60 8.95 -23.93
C TYR A 30 7.70 9.98 -23.66
N ILE A 31 7.67 11.08 -24.40
CA ILE A 31 8.60 12.20 -24.23
C ILE A 31 7.83 13.36 -23.59
N GLY A 32 8.40 13.95 -22.57
CA GLY A 32 7.83 15.05 -21.81
C GLY A 32 8.91 15.92 -21.20
N GLU A 33 8.59 16.60 -20.11
CA GLU A 33 9.50 17.49 -19.40
C GLU A 33 9.92 16.86 -18.06
N PRO A 34 11.18 17.08 -17.60
CA PRO A 34 11.61 16.68 -16.27
C PRO A 34 10.70 17.30 -15.19
N TYR A 35 10.36 16.52 -14.17
CA TYR A 35 9.60 16.93 -13.01
C TYR A 35 10.21 16.30 -11.76
N GLY A 36 10.51 17.12 -10.73
CA GLY A 36 11.29 16.68 -9.59
C GLY A 36 12.79 16.58 -9.91
N ALA A 37 13.46 15.56 -9.38
CA ALA A 37 14.89 15.36 -9.60
C ALA A 37 15.20 14.94 -11.04
N VAL A 38 16.35 15.41 -11.54
CA VAL A 38 16.90 15.02 -12.85
C VAL A 38 17.80 13.80 -12.71
N GLY A 39 17.61 12.80 -13.58
CA GLY A 39 18.40 11.56 -13.55
C GLY A 39 17.67 10.37 -14.14
N ALA A 40 17.90 9.18 -13.58
CA ALA A 40 17.22 7.95 -13.98
C ALA A 40 16.56 7.26 -12.79
N THR A 41 15.37 6.73 -13.00
CA THR A 41 14.71 5.82 -12.08
C THR A 41 14.04 4.68 -12.83
N ARG A 42 13.86 3.54 -12.16
CA ARG A 42 13.22 2.35 -12.74
C ARG A 42 12.35 1.68 -11.68
N GLY A 43 11.27 1.04 -12.13
CA GLY A 43 10.36 0.32 -11.25
C GLY A 43 9.17 -0.27 -12.01
N GLU A 44 8.24 -0.86 -11.27
CA GLU A 44 6.95 -1.25 -11.84
C GLU A 44 6.07 -0.01 -12.02
N ILE A 45 5.64 0.29 -13.24
CA ILE A 45 4.74 1.40 -13.48
C ILE A 45 3.30 1.03 -13.16
N VAL A 46 2.68 1.82 -12.29
CA VAL A 46 1.31 1.65 -11.82
C VAL A 46 0.56 2.98 -11.95
N PHE A 47 -0.77 2.96 -11.88
CA PHE A 47 -1.56 4.19 -11.92
C PHE A 47 -2.51 4.29 -10.73
N SER A 48 -2.70 5.50 -10.23
CA SER A 48 -3.67 5.82 -9.19
C SER A 48 -4.80 6.67 -9.77
N THR A 49 -6.04 6.31 -9.43
CA THR A 49 -7.25 7.04 -9.82
C THR A 49 -7.70 8.07 -8.76
N ALA A 50 -6.88 8.29 -7.73
CA ALA A 50 -7.16 9.29 -6.71
C ALA A 50 -7.22 10.70 -7.31
N MET A 51 -8.23 11.48 -6.91
CA MET A 51 -8.38 12.88 -7.32
C MET A 51 -7.68 13.86 -6.38
N THR A 52 -7.26 13.38 -5.21
CA THR A 52 -6.60 14.14 -4.13
C THR A 52 -5.67 13.20 -3.36
N GLY A 53 -4.90 13.72 -2.41
CA GLY A 53 -4.05 12.90 -1.55
C GLY A 53 -2.76 12.43 -2.23
N TYR A 54 -2.18 13.24 -3.10
CA TYR A 54 -0.92 12.86 -3.75
C TYR A 54 0.26 12.80 -2.77
N GLN A 55 0.27 13.62 -1.70
CA GLN A 55 1.33 13.58 -0.71
C GLN A 55 1.29 12.28 0.09
N GLU A 56 0.09 11.83 0.47
CA GLU A 56 -0.14 10.54 1.11
C GLU A 56 0.25 9.38 0.19
N THR A 57 -0.11 9.45 -1.10
CA THR A 57 0.31 8.48 -2.10
C THR A 57 1.84 8.38 -2.21
N LEU A 58 2.54 9.52 -2.28
CA LEU A 58 3.99 9.56 -2.42
C LEU A 58 4.72 8.99 -1.21
N THR A 59 4.14 9.16 -0.02
CA THR A 59 4.74 8.75 1.26
C THR A 59 4.22 7.42 1.80
N ASP A 60 3.34 6.73 1.08
CA ASP A 60 2.88 5.37 1.40
C ASP A 60 3.98 4.34 1.08
N PRO A 61 4.52 3.63 2.10
CA PRO A 61 5.57 2.64 1.90
C PRO A 61 5.19 1.51 0.93
N SER A 62 3.90 1.23 0.77
CA SER A 62 3.41 0.20 -0.16
C SER A 62 3.70 0.52 -1.64
N TYR A 63 4.11 1.74 -1.98
CA TYR A 63 4.57 2.11 -3.32
C TYR A 63 6.09 1.93 -3.53
N ASP A 64 6.82 1.36 -2.58
CA ASP A 64 8.25 1.13 -2.78
C ASP A 64 8.53 0.37 -4.08
N ARG A 65 9.55 0.80 -4.83
CA ARG A 65 9.92 0.27 -6.16
C ARG A 65 8.86 0.47 -7.27
N GLN A 66 7.85 1.35 -7.08
CA GLN A 66 6.84 1.64 -8.09
C GLN A 66 6.95 3.06 -8.64
N ILE A 67 6.79 3.19 -9.97
CA ILE A 67 6.61 4.47 -10.66
C ILE A 67 5.11 4.74 -10.72
N VAL A 68 4.65 5.82 -10.09
CA VAL A 68 3.22 6.10 -9.95
C VAL A 68 2.76 7.13 -10.98
N VAL A 69 1.77 6.74 -11.78
CA VAL A 69 1.07 7.64 -12.71
C VAL A 69 -0.18 8.19 -12.04
N GLN A 70 -0.29 9.49 -11.89
CA GLN A 70 -1.53 10.14 -11.46
C GLN A 70 -2.48 10.30 -12.66
N THR A 71 -3.70 9.77 -12.52
CA THR A 71 -4.71 9.92 -13.59
C THR A 71 -5.37 11.28 -13.58
N PHE A 72 -5.41 11.95 -12.40
CA PHE A 72 -5.91 13.30 -12.30
C PHE A 72 -4.98 14.26 -13.04
N PRO A 73 -5.51 15.07 -13.98
CA PRO A 73 -4.65 15.78 -14.93
C PRO A 73 -3.85 16.92 -14.30
N HIS A 74 -4.32 17.53 -13.22
CA HIS A 74 -3.68 18.70 -12.59
C HIS A 74 -3.24 18.35 -11.17
N ILE A 75 -1.94 18.38 -10.89
CA ILE A 75 -1.33 17.90 -9.64
C ILE A 75 -0.40 18.96 -9.05
N GLY A 76 -0.41 19.11 -7.71
CA GLY A 76 0.52 19.98 -6.98
C GLY A 76 -0.08 21.31 -6.52
N ASP A 77 -1.33 21.61 -6.86
CA ASP A 77 -2.03 22.84 -6.52
C ASP A 77 -2.21 23.08 -5.02
N THR A 78 -2.32 22.02 -4.21
CA THR A 78 -2.42 22.11 -2.75
C THR A 78 -1.05 22.16 -2.05
N GLY A 79 0.06 22.02 -2.79
CA GLY A 79 1.42 21.99 -2.23
C GLY A 79 1.67 20.76 -1.36
N VAL A 80 2.64 20.88 -0.47
CA VAL A 80 2.96 19.88 0.56
C VAL A 80 2.98 20.52 1.94
N ASN A 81 2.77 19.70 2.98
CA ASN A 81 2.78 20.15 4.37
C ASN A 81 3.27 19.02 5.30
N PRO A 82 3.69 19.32 6.55
CA PRO A 82 4.26 18.31 7.46
C PRO A 82 3.24 17.39 8.11
N SER A 83 1.93 17.61 7.93
CA SER A 83 0.87 16.85 8.63
C SER A 83 0.27 15.72 7.81
N ASP A 84 0.42 15.74 6.48
CA ASP A 84 -0.22 14.78 5.57
C ASP A 84 0.68 13.58 5.15
N PRO A 85 2.02 13.53 5.43
CA PRO A 85 2.78 12.34 5.12
C PRO A 85 2.30 11.10 5.89
N GLU A 86 2.25 9.97 5.20
CA GLU A 86 1.93 8.67 5.77
C GLU A 86 3.15 7.93 6.35
N SER A 87 4.35 8.48 6.12
CA SER A 87 5.61 7.98 6.66
C SER A 87 6.72 9.04 6.61
N SER A 88 7.92 8.67 7.01
CA SER A 88 9.06 9.59 7.17
C SER A 88 9.68 10.09 5.86
N ARG A 89 9.36 9.50 4.70
CA ARG A 89 9.93 9.87 3.41
C ARG A 89 8.98 9.58 2.23
N ILE A 90 9.35 10.04 1.05
CA ILE A 90 8.75 9.61 -0.22
C ILE A 90 9.33 8.24 -0.60
N TRP A 91 8.44 7.29 -0.96
CA TRP A 91 8.80 5.90 -1.28
C TRP A 91 8.69 5.57 -2.76
N VAL A 92 7.86 6.28 -3.52
CA VAL A 92 7.72 6.02 -4.95
C VAL A 92 9.08 6.06 -5.65
N ALA A 93 9.34 5.10 -6.54
CA ALA A 93 10.56 5.10 -7.36
C ALA A 93 10.58 6.25 -8.37
N GLY A 94 9.41 6.66 -8.86
CA GLY A 94 9.28 7.77 -9.79
C GLY A 94 7.85 8.27 -9.87
N TYR A 95 7.66 9.44 -10.48
CA TYR A 95 6.35 10.09 -10.52
C TYR A 95 6.00 10.62 -11.91
N VAL A 96 4.79 10.32 -12.36
CA VAL A 96 4.30 10.66 -13.71
C VAL A 96 3.03 11.48 -13.60
N VAL A 97 3.07 12.70 -14.11
CA VAL A 97 1.94 13.64 -14.08
C VAL A 97 1.70 14.23 -15.47
N ARG A 98 0.48 14.73 -15.70
CA ARG A 98 0.18 15.41 -16.95
C ARG A 98 0.52 16.89 -16.89
N ASP A 99 -0.03 17.61 -15.93
CA ASP A 99 0.00 19.07 -15.81
C ASP A 99 0.31 19.45 -14.37
N PRO A 100 1.60 19.62 -14.02
CA PRO A 100 1.99 20.02 -12.68
C PRO A 100 1.62 21.49 -12.43
N SER A 101 1.08 21.79 -11.26
CA SER A 101 0.75 23.14 -10.87
C SER A 101 2.02 23.95 -10.56
N VAL A 102 2.19 25.07 -11.23
CA VAL A 102 3.26 26.02 -10.97
C VAL A 102 2.94 26.94 -9.77
N ASN A 103 1.68 27.02 -9.36
CA ASN A 103 1.22 27.86 -8.25
C ASN A 103 0.59 27.01 -7.16
N VAL A 104 1.14 27.09 -5.96
CA VAL A 104 0.56 26.50 -4.76
C VAL A 104 -0.47 27.43 -4.16
N SER A 105 -1.68 26.94 -3.91
CA SER A 105 -2.79 27.71 -3.36
C SER A 105 -3.56 26.94 -2.30
N ASN A 106 -2.94 26.75 -1.13
CA ASN A 106 -3.59 26.13 0.03
C ASN A 106 -3.01 26.74 1.31
N TRP A 107 -3.87 27.05 2.28
CA TRP A 107 -3.46 27.65 3.55
C TRP A 107 -2.54 26.75 4.41
N ARG A 108 -2.55 25.43 4.19
CA ARG A 108 -1.70 24.45 4.89
C ARG A 108 -0.35 24.25 4.21
N ALA A 109 -0.18 24.71 2.98
CA ALA A 109 1.02 24.47 2.21
C ALA A 109 2.25 25.14 2.84
N THR A 110 3.34 24.41 2.94
CA THR A 110 4.66 24.89 3.38
C THR A 110 5.71 24.82 2.29
N GLY A 111 5.39 24.18 1.15
CA GLY A 111 6.27 24.04 -0.02
C GLY A 111 5.52 23.56 -1.24
N SER A 112 6.21 23.52 -2.38
CA SER A 112 5.71 22.97 -3.62
C SER A 112 5.93 21.45 -3.69
N LEU A 113 5.16 20.76 -4.53
CA LEU A 113 5.36 19.34 -4.79
C LEU A 113 6.67 19.09 -5.55
N ASP A 114 7.02 19.96 -6.50
CA ASP A 114 8.26 19.86 -7.27
C ASP A 114 9.49 19.92 -6.35
N ASP A 115 9.57 20.94 -5.47
CA ASP A 115 10.63 21.04 -4.47
C ASP A 115 10.70 19.79 -3.56
N ALA A 116 9.56 19.24 -3.17
CA ALA A 116 9.53 18.02 -2.35
C ALA A 116 10.10 16.83 -3.10
N LEU A 117 9.78 16.65 -4.39
CA LEU A 117 10.36 15.61 -5.22
C LEU A 117 11.88 15.80 -5.42
N VAL A 118 12.31 17.02 -5.73
CA VAL A 118 13.76 17.36 -5.87
C VAL A 118 14.51 17.03 -4.58
N ASN A 119 14.01 17.51 -3.43
CA ASN A 119 14.67 17.33 -2.13
C ASN A 119 14.76 15.87 -1.69
N ASN A 120 13.85 15.00 -2.19
CA ASN A 120 13.87 13.57 -1.92
C ASN A 120 14.52 12.75 -3.05
N GLY A 121 15.06 13.39 -4.10
CA GLY A 121 15.72 12.72 -5.21
C GLY A 121 14.78 11.91 -6.11
N ILE A 122 13.49 12.23 -6.14
CA ILE A 122 12.49 11.53 -6.91
C ILE A 122 12.45 12.04 -8.34
N VAL A 123 12.81 11.18 -9.29
CA VAL A 123 12.78 11.48 -10.71
C VAL A 123 11.35 11.35 -11.25
N GLY A 124 10.89 12.37 -11.97
CA GLY A 124 9.56 12.37 -12.55
C GLY A 124 9.55 12.88 -13.99
N ILE A 125 8.37 12.76 -14.59
CA ILE A 125 8.07 13.25 -15.94
C ILE A 125 6.69 13.89 -15.95
N SER A 126 6.59 15.02 -16.65
CA SER A 126 5.35 15.76 -16.84
C SER A 126 5.07 16.01 -18.33
N HIS A 127 3.90 16.62 -18.62
CA HIS A 127 3.48 17.01 -19.97
C HIS A 127 3.32 15.85 -20.96
N ILE A 128 3.09 14.63 -20.47
CA ILE A 128 2.76 13.47 -21.30
C ILE A 128 1.26 13.17 -21.31
N ASP A 129 0.81 12.38 -22.28
CA ASP A 129 -0.58 11.89 -22.33
C ASP A 129 -0.78 10.73 -21.32
N THR A 130 -1.02 11.09 -20.06
CA THR A 130 -1.29 10.12 -18.99
C THR A 130 -2.54 9.29 -19.26
N ARG A 131 -3.54 9.82 -19.99
CA ARG A 131 -4.74 9.05 -20.35
C ARG A 131 -4.41 7.93 -21.35
N LYS A 132 -3.56 8.19 -22.36
CA LYS A 132 -3.06 7.17 -23.31
C LYS A 132 -2.28 6.11 -22.55
N LEU A 133 -1.36 6.53 -21.66
CA LEU A 133 -0.54 5.65 -20.85
C LEU A 133 -1.40 4.74 -19.96
N VAL A 134 -2.35 5.30 -19.20
CA VAL A 134 -3.24 4.53 -18.31
C VAL A 134 -4.11 3.54 -19.07
N ARG A 135 -4.63 3.94 -20.24
CA ARG A 135 -5.38 2.99 -21.11
C ARG A 135 -4.51 1.84 -21.58
N HIS A 136 -3.24 2.11 -21.88
CA HIS A 136 -2.28 1.09 -22.26
C HIS A 136 -2.03 0.12 -21.07
N LEU A 137 -1.67 0.63 -19.91
CA LEU A 137 -1.44 -0.18 -18.70
C LEU A 137 -2.66 -1.00 -18.27
N ARG A 138 -3.88 -0.44 -18.40
CA ARG A 138 -5.12 -1.18 -18.15
C ARG A 138 -5.29 -2.37 -19.11
N THR A 139 -4.85 -2.22 -20.36
CA THR A 139 -5.03 -3.24 -21.42
C THR A 139 -3.89 -4.27 -21.39
N ALA A 140 -2.64 -3.82 -21.33
CA ALA A 140 -1.45 -4.69 -21.34
C ALA A 140 -1.14 -5.29 -19.96
N GLY A 141 -1.47 -4.58 -18.88
CA GLY A 141 -1.08 -4.85 -17.50
C GLY A 141 0.00 -3.88 -17.04
N VAL A 142 0.23 -3.83 -15.73
CA VAL A 142 1.39 -3.13 -15.17
C VAL A 142 2.67 -3.87 -15.56
N MET A 143 3.75 -3.11 -15.74
CA MET A 143 5.01 -3.64 -16.25
C MET A 143 6.18 -2.82 -15.71
N ARG A 144 7.41 -3.24 -16.02
CA ARG A 144 8.61 -2.46 -15.74
C ARG A 144 8.65 -1.20 -16.61
N ALA A 145 9.15 -0.11 -16.05
CA ALA A 145 9.38 1.14 -16.76
C ALA A 145 10.59 1.87 -16.21
N GLY A 146 11.07 2.85 -16.96
CA GLY A 146 12.12 3.76 -16.54
C GLY A 146 11.81 5.19 -16.98
N ILE A 147 12.15 6.16 -16.12
CA ILE A 147 12.16 7.59 -16.44
C ILE A 147 13.61 8.02 -16.51
N PHE A 148 14.00 8.70 -17.58
CA PHE A 148 15.35 9.18 -17.83
C PHE A 148 15.30 10.66 -18.21
N SER A 149 16.21 11.47 -17.64
CA SER A 149 16.34 12.90 -17.93
C SER A 149 17.78 13.38 -17.70
N GLY A 150 18.16 14.51 -18.31
CA GLY A 150 19.49 15.09 -18.19
C GLY A 150 20.59 14.13 -18.66
N ASP A 151 21.67 14.01 -17.88
CA ASP A 151 22.82 13.15 -18.22
C ASP A 151 22.45 11.67 -18.37
N ALA A 152 21.34 11.20 -17.79
CA ALA A 152 20.90 9.81 -17.95
C ALA A 152 20.42 9.49 -19.40
N LEU A 153 20.15 10.51 -20.19
CA LEU A 153 19.84 10.40 -21.61
C LEU A 153 21.08 10.39 -22.51
N LEU A 154 22.26 10.64 -21.96
CA LEU A 154 23.51 10.73 -22.70
C LEU A 154 24.37 9.48 -22.51
N ASP A 155 25.14 9.15 -23.53
CA ASP A 155 26.17 8.11 -23.46
C ASP A 155 27.51 8.65 -22.89
N GLY A 156 28.53 7.81 -22.81
CA GLY A 156 29.86 8.19 -22.32
C GLY A 156 30.61 9.22 -23.19
N GLN A 157 30.10 9.55 -24.39
CA GLN A 157 30.60 10.57 -25.29
C GLN A 157 29.80 11.87 -25.24
N GLY A 158 28.69 11.90 -24.50
CA GLY A 158 27.78 13.04 -24.42
C GLY A 158 26.73 13.08 -25.55
N GLU A 159 26.59 12.00 -26.30
CA GLU A 159 25.59 11.86 -27.36
C GLU A 159 24.31 11.20 -26.80
N PRO A 160 23.12 11.50 -27.36
CA PRO A 160 21.88 10.87 -26.95
C PRO A 160 21.94 9.33 -27.05
N ARG A 161 21.54 8.63 -25.99
CA ARG A 161 21.40 7.17 -25.98
C ARG A 161 20.26 6.75 -26.90
N SER A 162 20.37 5.60 -27.55
CA SER A 162 19.25 5.03 -28.29
C SER A 162 18.10 4.60 -27.37
N ILE A 163 16.88 4.59 -27.89
CA ILE A 163 15.72 4.05 -27.15
C ILE A 163 15.93 2.58 -26.79
N ASP A 164 16.57 1.80 -27.66
CA ASP A 164 16.90 0.40 -27.38
C ASP A 164 17.81 0.27 -26.14
N ALA A 165 18.80 1.16 -25.99
CA ALA A 165 19.68 1.16 -24.81
C ALA A 165 18.92 1.52 -23.52
N LEU A 166 17.98 2.45 -23.57
CA LEU A 166 17.11 2.77 -22.44
C LEU A 166 16.14 1.61 -22.11
N LEU A 167 15.61 0.95 -23.14
CA LEU A 167 14.73 -0.21 -23.00
C LEU A 167 15.47 -1.42 -22.39
N ASP A 168 16.71 -1.63 -22.76
CA ASP A 168 17.54 -2.68 -22.15
C ASP A 168 17.75 -2.44 -20.65
N ASP A 169 17.96 -1.19 -20.23
CA ASP A 169 18.01 -0.81 -18.82
C ASP A 169 16.70 -1.13 -18.08
N VAL A 170 15.57 -0.83 -18.70
CA VAL A 170 14.24 -1.16 -18.15
C VAL A 170 14.06 -2.66 -17.99
N ARG A 171 14.44 -3.45 -18.98
CA ARG A 171 14.29 -4.92 -18.99
C ARG A 171 15.21 -5.62 -17.99
N GLN A 172 16.27 -4.99 -17.54
CA GLN A 172 17.16 -5.49 -16.48
C GLN A 172 16.59 -5.24 -15.07
N THR A 173 15.58 -4.38 -14.92
CA THR A 173 14.94 -4.11 -13.62
C THR A 173 14.22 -5.38 -13.12
N PRO A 174 14.35 -5.77 -11.84
CA PRO A 174 13.58 -6.87 -11.28
C PRO A 174 12.07 -6.64 -11.41
N GLN A 175 11.31 -7.71 -11.55
CA GLN A 175 9.84 -7.65 -11.51
C GLN A 175 9.35 -7.61 -10.08
N MET A 176 8.22 -6.94 -9.81
CA MET A 176 7.60 -6.91 -8.48
C MET A 176 7.23 -8.31 -7.99
N LYS A 177 6.78 -9.18 -8.89
CA LYS A 177 6.53 -10.58 -8.55
C LYS A 177 7.85 -11.27 -8.17
N GLY A 178 7.89 -11.87 -6.98
CA GLY A 178 9.07 -12.49 -6.40
C GLY A 178 9.97 -11.54 -5.59
N MET A 179 9.56 -10.28 -5.34
CA MET A 179 10.30 -9.35 -4.48
C MET A 179 9.79 -9.38 -3.05
N SER A 180 10.73 -9.52 -2.10
CA SER A 180 10.50 -9.26 -0.67
C SER A 180 10.94 -7.83 -0.37
N LEU A 181 10.01 -6.97 0.06
CA LEU A 181 10.29 -5.53 0.29
C LEU A 181 9.87 -5.04 1.69
N TYR A 182 9.07 -5.80 2.43
CA TYR A 182 8.54 -5.37 3.72
C TYR A 182 9.63 -5.07 4.76
N ASP A 183 10.79 -5.74 4.70
CA ASP A 183 11.92 -5.45 5.59
C ASP A 183 12.61 -4.11 5.26
N GLU A 184 12.58 -3.67 4.00
CA GLU A 184 13.20 -2.41 3.59
C GLU A 184 12.42 -1.20 4.13
N VAL A 185 11.12 -1.34 4.26
CA VAL A 185 10.20 -0.26 4.67
C VAL A 185 9.83 -0.29 6.15
N SER A 186 10.02 -1.42 6.82
CA SER A 186 9.75 -1.61 8.24
C SER A 186 10.61 -0.71 9.12
N THR A 187 10.06 -0.27 10.24
CA THR A 187 10.82 0.40 11.30
C THR A 187 12.00 -0.45 11.76
N LYS A 188 13.09 0.18 12.16
CA LYS A 188 14.28 -0.54 12.68
C LYS A 188 14.24 -0.73 14.20
N GLU A 189 13.44 0.08 14.88
CA GLU A 189 13.27 0.03 16.33
C GLU A 189 11.79 0.10 16.68
N ARG A 190 11.40 -0.61 17.72
CA ARG A 190 10.03 -0.52 18.24
C ARG A 190 9.75 0.89 18.75
N TYR A 191 8.53 1.35 18.55
CA TYR A 191 8.04 2.59 19.14
C TYR A 191 6.59 2.41 19.63
N VAL A 192 6.13 3.33 20.45
CA VAL A 192 4.80 3.28 21.06
C VAL A 192 4.01 4.51 20.67
N VAL A 193 2.75 4.29 20.29
CA VAL A 193 1.75 5.34 20.14
C VAL A 193 0.76 5.19 21.29
N GLU A 194 0.74 6.19 22.16
CA GLU A 194 -0.13 6.20 23.34
C GLU A 194 -1.56 6.62 22.97
N PRO A 195 -2.57 6.27 23.80
CA PRO A 195 -3.95 6.71 23.61
C PRO A 195 -4.08 8.20 23.34
N ALA A 196 -4.90 8.57 22.36
CA ALA A 196 -5.01 9.93 21.86
C ALA A 196 -6.45 10.47 21.93
N GLY A 197 -6.63 11.76 21.67
CA GLY A 197 -7.95 12.43 21.60
C GLY A 197 -8.70 12.34 22.92
N ALA A 198 -9.86 11.73 22.95
CA ALA A 198 -10.68 11.58 24.15
C ALA A 198 -10.05 10.67 25.23
N PHE A 199 -9.03 9.90 24.88
CA PHE A 199 -8.34 8.95 25.73
C PHE A 199 -6.94 9.42 26.16
N GLU A 200 -6.51 10.61 25.75
CA GLU A 200 -5.21 11.17 26.09
C GLU A 200 -5.00 11.21 27.62
N GLY A 201 -3.87 10.66 28.08
CA GLY A 201 -3.52 10.60 29.51
C GLY A 201 -4.34 9.62 30.36
N LYS A 202 -5.17 8.77 29.75
CA LYS A 202 -5.93 7.71 30.43
C LYS A 202 -5.22 6.36 30.29
N GLU A 203 -5.56 5.43 31.18
CA GLU A 203 -5.15 4.03 31.03
C GLU A 203 -5.64 3.47 29.68
N PRO A 204 -4.81 2.71 28.98
CA PRO A 204 -5.18 2.08 27.72
C PRO A 204 -6.41 1.17 27.87
N VAL A 205 -7.31 1.23 26.91
CA VAL A 205 -8.44 0.29 26.80
C VAL A 205 -7.94 -1.10 26.38
N ALA A 206 -6.90 -1.14 25.52
CA ALA A 206 -6.24 -2.35 25.07
C ALA A 206 -4.81 -2.02 24.61
N THR A 207 -3.93 -3.01 24.63
CA THR A 207 -2.58 -2.95 24.06
C THR A 207 -2.54 -3.76 22.76
N VAL A 208 -2.11 -3.14 21.68
CA VAL A 208 -1.98 -3.77 20.35
C VAL A 208 -0.50 -3.93 20.01
N ALA A 209 -0.08 -5.15 19.68
CA ALA A 209 1.20 -5.41 19.04
C ALA A 209 1.03 -5.27 17.51
N ALA A 210 1.55 -4.21 16.93
CA ALA A 210 1.43 -3.92 15.51
C ALA A 210 2.75 -4.22 14.79
N VAL A 211 2.76 -5.26 13.94
CA VAL A 211 3.92 -5.61 13.11
C VAL A 211 3.96 -4.68 11.91
N ASP A 212 5.06 -3.93 11.81
CA ASP A 212 5.30 -2.96 10.74
C ASP A 212 5.91 -3.66 9.51
N LEU A 213 5.10 -3.78 8.48
CA LEU A 213 5.48 -4.29 7.16
C LEU A 213 5.51 -3.17 6.10
N GLY A 214 5.40 -1.92 6.56
CA GLY A 214 5.23 -0.69 5.78
C GLY A 214 4.04 0.12 6.30
N ILE A 215 3.87 0.19 7.62
CA ILE A 215 2.73 0.80 8.30
C ILE A 215 2.60 2.29 7.95
N LYS A 216 1.40 2.72 7.62
CA LYS A 216 1.09 4.14 7.46
C LYS A 216 0.82 4.79 8.82
N ALA A 217 1.24 6.05 8.96
CA ALA A 217 1.16 6.81 10.22
C ALA A 217 -0.26 6.86 10.79
N MET A 218 -1.28 6.93 9.93
CA MET A 218 -2.67 6.98 10.36
C MET A 218 -3.16 5.66 11.00
N THR A 219 -2.58 4.51 10.68
CA THR A 219 -3.04 3.22 11.23
C THR A 219 -2.90 3.15 12.75
N PRO A 220 -1.71 3.31 13.37
CA PRO A 220 -1.61 3.33 14.83
C PRO A 220 -2.36 4.49 15.46
N GLN A 221 -2.48 5.63 14.75
CA GLN A 221 -3.25 6.77 15.23
C GLN A 221 -4.75 6.46 15.35
N ARG A 222 -5.34 5.73 14.39
CA ARG A 222 -6.75 5.30 14.44
C ARG A 222 -7.05 4.37 15.62
N LEU A 223 -6.10 3.51 15.97
CA LEU A 223 -6.20 2.67 17.17
C LEU A 223 -6.03 3.51 18.45
N ALA A 224 -5.08 4.44 18.48
CA ALA A 224 -4.85 5.34 19.61
C ALA A 224 -6.07 6.24 19.90
N GLU A 225 -6.75 6.74 18.88
CA GLU A 225 -8.00 7.51 18.98
C GLU A 225 -9.14 6.71 19.64
N ARG A 226 -9.04 5.37 19.66
CA ARG A 226 -9.97 4.43 20.30
C ARG A 226 -9.51 3.97 21.68
N GLY A 227 -8.46 4.60 22.20
CA GLY A 227 -7.91 4.32 23.51
C GLY A 227 -6.92 3.17 23.57
N CYS A 228 -6.47 2.66 22.41
CA CYS A 228 -5.43 1.63 22.40
C CYS A 228 -4.04 2.23 22.60
N ARG A 229 -3.21 1.53 23.35
CA ARG A 229 -1.76 1.67 23.30
C ARG A 229 -1.24 0.78 22.17
N VAL A 230 -0.55 1.35 21.19
CA VAL A 230 -0.05 0.61 20.03
C VAL A 230 1.46 0.50 20.13
N VAL A 231 1.97 -0.72 20.26
CA VAL A 231 3.40 -1.03 20.22
C VAL A 231 3.73 -1.46 18.80
N VAL A 232 4.36 -0.56 18.03
CA VAL A 232 4.77 -0.84 16.65
C VAL A 232 6.11 -1.55 16.68
N LEU A 233 6.18 -2.70 16.03
CA LEU A 233 7.27 -3.65 16.08
C LEU A 233 7.90 -3.82 14.68
N PRO A 234 9.24 -3.96 14.58
CA PRO A 234 9.91 -4.31 13.33
C PRO A 234 9.38 -5.62 12.72
N SER A 235 9.52 -5.78 11.40
CA SER A 235 9.25 -7.04 10.69
C SER A 235 10.10 -8.23 11.19
N THR A 236 11.25 -7.94 11.78
CA THR A 236 12.16 -8.95 12.36
C THR A 236 11.74 -9.45 13.74
N THR A 237 10.65 -8.93 14.31
CA THR A 237 10.12 -9.36 15.62
C THR A 237 9.67 -10.82 15.56
N THR A 238 9.95 -11.58 16.61
CA THR A 238 9.52 -12.99 16.74
C THR A 238 8.17 -13.09 17.48
N PHE A 239 7.53 -14.27 17.37
CA PHE A 239 6.30 -14.52 18.11
C PHE A 239 6.52 -14.43 19.63
N GLU A 240 7.64 -14.95 20.15
CA GLU A 240 8.00 -14.89 21.55
C GLU A 240 8.13 -13.46 22.07
N GLU A 241 8.65 -12.55 21.24
CA GLU A 241 8.73 -11.12 21.59
C GLU A 241 7.34 -10.47 21.63
N ILE A 242 6.43 -10.87 20.74
CA ILE A 242 5.01 -10.45 20.80
C ILE A 242 4.36 -10.98 22.07
N GLU A 243 4.54 -12.27 22.39
CA GLU A 243 3.97 -12.91 23.59
C GLU A 243 4.46 -12.23 24.89
N GLN A 244 5.75 -11.84 24.96
CA GLN A 244 6.30 -11.12 26.12
C GLN A 244 5.65 -9.74 26.36
N LEU A 245 5.09 -9.11 25.33
CA LEU A 245 4.33 -7.87 25.48
C LEU A 245 2.96 -8.09 26.12
N ASN A 246 2.49 -9.34 26.12
CA ASN A 246 1.14 -9.72 26.55
C ASN A 246 0.05 -8.80 25.97
N PRO A 247 -0.03 -8.68 24.64
CA PRO A 247 -0.96 -7.76 24.00
C PRO A 247 -2.40 -8.31 24.05
N ASP A 248 -3.37 -7.42 24.00
CA ASP A 248 -4.78 -7.78 23.88
C ASP A 248 -5.15 -8.19 22.42
N GLY A 249 -4.34 -7.80 21.45
CA GLY A 249 -4.50 -8.18 20.05
C GLY A 249 -3.25 -7.91 19.23
N VAL A 250 -3.18 -8.57 18.06
CA VAL A 250 -2.08 -8.47 17.11
C VAL A 250 -2.58 -7.89 15.80
N PHE A 251 -1.82 -6.94 15.25
CA PHE A 251 -2.13 -6.27 14.01
C PHE A 251 -0.98 -6.43 13.00
N PHE A 252 -1.29 -6.81 11.76
CA PHE A 252 -0.32 -6.80 10.66
C PHE A 252 -0.66 -5.71 9.66
N SER A 253 0.32 -4.85 9.38
CA SER A 253 0.11 -3.68 8.55
C SER A 253 0.07 -3.97 7.05
N ASN A 254 -0.21 -2.92 6.29
CA ASN A 254 0.08 -2.84 4.85
C ASN A 254 1.58 -2.92 4.58
N GLY A 255 1.96 -3.15 3.32
CA GLY A 255 3.34 -3.20 2.88
C GLY A 255 3.50 -3.50 1.40
N PRO A 256 4.73 -3.29 0.86
CA PRO A 256 5.09 -3.58 -0.53
C PRO A 256 5.54 -5.02 -0.73
N GLY A 257 5.64 -5.41 -1.99
CA GLY A 257 6.24 -6.66 -2.42
C GLY A 257 5.24 -7.76 -2.73
N ASP A 258 5.79 -8.96 -2.96
CA ASP A 258 5.03 -10.16 -3.27
C ASP A 258 4.75 -10.92 -1.97
N PRO A 259 3.47 -11.14 -1.59
CA PRO A 259 3.15 -11.89 -0.38
C PRO A 259 3.68 -13.34 -0.41
N GLU A 260 3.94 -13.91 -1.58
CA GLU A 260 4.57 -15.24 -1.69
C GLU A 260 6.02 -15.29 -1.17
N GLN A 261 6.66 -14.13 -0.95
CA GLN A 261 8.02 -14.04 -0.42
C GLN A 261 8.08 -13.79 1.10
N ALA A 262 6.95 -13.85 1.81
CA ALA A 262 6.85 -13.56 3.25
C ALA A 262 6.50 -14.83 4.06
N ASP A 263 7.19 -15.95 3.83
CA ASP A 263 6.92 -17.22 4.51
C ASP A 263 7.17 -17.15 6.02
N ASP A 264 8.14 -16.39 6.46
CA ASP A 264 8.47 -16.12 7.85
C ASP A 264 7.32 -15.38 8.57
N MET A 265 6.76 -14.33 7.93
CA MET A 265 5.59 -13.62 8.44
C MET A 265 4.35 -14.51 8.50
N VAL A 266 4.16 -15.38 7.50
CA VAL A 266 3.08 -16.38 7.50
C VAL A 266 3.25 -17.38 8.64
N ALA A 267 4.49 -17.84 8.90
CA ALA A 267 4.78 -18.75 10.01
C ALA A 267 4.47 -18.09 11.36
N MET A 268 4.98 -16.88 11.60
CA MET A 268 4.70 -16.10 12.81
C MET A 268 3.19 -15.84 12.99
N LEU A 269 2.47 -15.50 11.91
CA LEU A 269 1.03 -15.29 11.98
C LEU A 269 0.28 -16.56 12.39
N ARG A 270 0.72 -17.74 11.93
CA ARG A 270 0.13 -19.01 12.37
C ARG A 270 0.32 -19.28 13.84
N GLU A 271 1.46 -18.86 14.42
CA GLU A 271 1.70 -18.94 15.87
C GLU A 271 0.75 -17.99 16.62
N VAL A 272 0.58 -16.75 16.16
CA VAL A 272 -0.39 -15.76 16.69
C VAL A 272 -1.81 -16.33 16.69
N LEU A 273 -2.26 -16.90 15.56
CA LEU A 273 -3.60 -17.48 15.42
C LEU A 273 -3.78 -18.70 16.31
N SER A 274 -2.75 -19.56 16.42
CA SER A 274 -2.78 -20.78 17.25
C SER A 274 -2.81 -20.44 18.75
N ALA A 275 -2.17 -19.35 19.15
CA ALA A 275 -2.22 -18.83 20.52
C ALA A 275 -3.57 -18.17 20.85
N GLY A 276 -4.46 -17.96 19.88
CA GLY A 276 -5.80 -17.42 20.07
C GLY A 276 -5.87 -15.91 20.22
N TYR A 277 -4.81 -15.18 19.87
CA TYR A 277 -4.84 -13.72 19.90
C TYR A 277 -5.86 -13.16 18.89
N PRO A 278 -6.66 -12.15 19.29
CA PRO A 278 -7.41 -11.34 18.36
C PRO A 278 -6.50 -10.75 17.28
N PHE A 279 -6.86 -10.96 16.01
CA PHE A 279 -6.02 -10.55 14.87
C PHE A 279 -6.80 -9.66 13.90
N PHE A 280 -6.14 -8.58 13.45
CA PHE A 280 -6.59 -7.74 12.35
C PHE A 280 -5.45 -7.50 11.37
N GLY A 281 -5.69 -7.71 10.06
CA GLY A 281 -4.72 -7.47 8.99
C GLY A 281 -5.24 -6.50 7.94
N ILE A 282 -4.40 -5.56 7.49
CA ILE A 282 -4.72 -4.61 6.43
C ILE A 282 -3.80 -4.81 5.24
N CYS A 283 -4.35 -4.87 4.02
CA CYS A 283 -3.68 -4.93 2.74
C CYS A 283 -2.68 -6.10 2.67
N PHE A 284 -1.39 -5.91 2.90
CA PHE A 284 -0.41 -6.99 2.98
C PHE A 284 -0.76 -7.96 4.12
N GLY A 285 -1.22 -7.44 5.27
CA GLY A 285 -1.73 -8.25 6.39
C GLY A 285 -2.94 -9.12 6.03
N ASN A 286 -3.83 -8.67 5.12
CA ASN A 286 -4.90 -9.50 4.56
C ASN A 286 -4.36 -10.65 3.70
N GLN A 287 -3.37 -10.36 2.86
CA GLN A 287 -2.73 -11.37 2.01
C GLN A 287 -2.01 -12.42 2.86
N LEU A 288 -1.33 -11.99 3.92
CA LEU A 288 -0.67 -12.90 4.87
C LEU A 288 -1.68 -13.75 5.65
N LEU A 289 -2.84 -13.19 6.06
CA LEU A 289 -3.90 -13.98 6.67
C LEU A 289 -4.43 -15.04 5.69
N GLY A 290 -4.68 -14.66 4.44
CA GLY A 290 -5.09 -15.61 3.40
C GLY A 290 -4.10 -16.77 3.27
N ARG A 291 -2.80 -16.49 3.21
CA ARG A 291 -1.73 -17.48 3.15
C ARG A 291 -1.62 -18.32 4.44
N ALA A 292 -1.76 -17.70 5.60
CA ALA A 292 -1.75 -18.42 6.88
C ALA A 292 -2.88 -19.45 6.98
N LEU A 293 -4.05 -19.10 6.46
CA LEU A 293 -5.21 -19.97 6.37
C LEU A 293 -5.09 -21.05 5.26
N GLY A 294 -4.08 -20.94 4.39
CA GLY A 294 -3.79 -21.92 3.33
C GLY A 294 -4.34 -21.56 1.96
N PHE A 295 -4.87 -20.36 1.75
CA PHE A 295 -5.22 -19.86 0.42
C PHE A 295 -4.00 -19.41 -0.36
N GLY A 296 -4.10 -19.41 -1.68
CA GLY A 296 -3.12 -18.79 -2.57
C GLY A 296 -3.27 -17.28 -2.66
N THR A 297 -2.27 -16.64 -3.26
CA THR A 297 -2.33 -15.25 -3.71
C THR A 297 -1.99 -15.17 -5.20
N TYR A 298 -2.47 -14.13 -5.86
CA TYR A 298 -2.18 -13.91 -7.28
C TYR A 298 -1.96 -12.44 -7.59
N LYS A 299 -1.17 -12.17 -8.64
CA LYS A 299 -0.93 -10.80 -9.11
C LYS A 299 -2.08 -10.35 -9.98
N LEU A 300 -2.67 -9.21 -9.65
CA LEU A 300 -3.68 -8.54 -10.47
C LEU A 300 -3.05 -7.96 -11.73
N LYS A 301 -3.82 -7.88 -12.81
CA LYS A 301 -3.35 -7.36 -14.09
C LYS A 301 -2.83 -5.92 -14.01
N PHE A 302 -3.52 -5.05 -13.27
CA PHE A 302 -3.12 -3.67 -13.05
C PHE A 302 -3.27 -3.21 -11.60
N GLY A 303 -3.84 -4.04 -10.71
CA GLY A 303 -4.06 -3.74 -9.31
C GLY A 303 -5.14 -2.69 -9.06
N HIS A 304 -5.46 -2.48 -7.78
CA HIS A 304 -6.40 -1.44 -7.34
C HIS A 304 -5.64 -0.32 -6.65
N ARG A 305 -5.73 0.91 -7.17
CA ARG A 305 -5.10 2.10 -6.59
C ARG A 305 -5.99 3.32 -6.78
N GLY A 306 -6.30 3.97 -5.68
CA GLY A 306 -7.16 5.14 -5.64
C GLY A 306 -8.03 5.16 -4.39
N ILE A 307 -8.84 6.20 -4.25
CA ILE A 307 -9.67 6.46 -3.07
C ILE A 307 -11.18 6.37 -3.37
N ASN A 308 -11.55 5.66 -4.41
CA ASN A 308 -12.91 5.65 -4.97
C ASN A 308 -13.37 4.25 -5.40
N GLN A 309 -12.91 3.22 -4.72
CA GLN A 309 -13.26 1.83 -5.04
C GLN A 309 -14.49 1.40 -4.23
N PRO A 310 -15.53 0.85 -4.88
CA PRO A 310 -16.73 0.39 -4.19
C PRO A 310 -16.54 -1.04 -3.69
N VAL A 311 -16.55 -1.24 -2.38
CA VAL A 311 -16.45 -2.55 -1.75
C VAL A 311 -17.74 -2.89 -1.04
N LYS A 312 -18.24 -4.10 -1.22
CA LYS A 312 -19.39 -4.63 -0.51
C LYS A 312 -18.95 -5.41 0.73
N ASP A 313 -19.39 -4.98 1.91
CA ASP A 313 -19.38 -5.80 3.11
C ASP A 313 -20.55 -6.79 3.02
N VAL A 314 -20.25 -8.08 2.86
CA VAL A 314 -21.27 -9.13 2.71
C VAL A 314 -21.97 -9.43 4.04
N THR A 315 -21.38 -9.06 5.18
CA THR A 315 -21.95 -9.30 6.51
C THR A 315 -23.08 -8.33 6.83
N THR A 316 -22.99 -7.10 6.33
CA THR A 316 -23.99 -6.04 6.53
C THR A 316 -24.84 -5.76 5.29
N GLY A 317 -24.34 -6.16 4.10
CA GLY A 317 -24.90 -5.84 2.80
C GLY A 317 -24.65 -4.39 2.34
N LYS A 318 -23.87 -3.61 3.09
CA LYS A 318 -23.51 -2.23 2.74
C LYS A 318 -22.44 -2.19 1.65
N VAL A 319 -22.48 -1.11 0.87
CA VAL A 319 -21.42 -0.74 -0.06
C VAL A 319 -20.70 0.46 0.51
N GLU A 320 -19.39 0.37 0.58
CA GLU A 320 -18.50 1.41 1.10
C GLU A 320 -17.60 1.91 -0.03
N VAL A 321 -17.26 3.19 0.01
CA VAL A 321 -16.23 3.75 -0.85
C VAL A 321 -14.91 3.68 -0.09
N THR A 322 -13.90 3.06 -0.68
CA THR A 322 -12.67 2.69 0.02
C THR A 322 -11.42 3.15 -0.71
N ALA A 323 -10.31 3.25 0.04
CA ALA A 323 -9.00 3.58 -0.46
C ALA A 323 -8.18 2.30 -0.69
N HIS A 324 -7.53 2.18 -1.85
CA HIS A 324 -6.76 1.00 -2.25
C HIS A 324 -5.36 1.34 -2.71
N ASN A 325 -4.42 0.46 -2.42
CA ASN A 325 -3.10 0.40 -3.03
C ASN A 325 -2.55 -1.01 -2.95
N HIS A 326 -2.98 -1.89 -3.85
CA HIS A 326 -2.46 -3.26 -3.90
C HIS A 326 -2.37 -3.80 -5.34
N GLY A 327 -1.40 -4.66 -5.57
CA GLY A 327 -1.18 -5.35 -6.86
C GLY A 327 -1.39 -6.86 -6.77
N PHE A 328 -1.63 -7.39 -5.57
CA PHE A 328 -1.92 -8.81 -5.32
C PHE A 328 -3.25 -8.93 -4.59
N ALA A 329 -3.87 -10.10 -4.69
CA ALA A 329 -5.11 -10.43 -4.03
C ALA A 329 -5.11 -11.90 -3.55
N VAL A 330 -5.96 -12.21 -2.57
CA VAL A 330 -6.16 -13.57 -2.06
C VAL A 330 -7.08 -14.34 -2.99
N ASP A 331 -6.72 -15.59 -3.27
CA ASP A 331 -7.55 -16.53 -4.05
C ASP A 331 -8.40 -17.38 -3.10
N ALA A 332 -9.53 -16.83 -2.66
CA ALA A 332 -10.48 -17.50 -1.79
C ALA A 332 -11.88 -17.55 -2.42
N PRO A 333 -12.68 -18.59 -2.14
CA PRO A 333 -13.98 -18.77 -2.78
C PRO A 333 -15.02 -17.76 -2.27
N LEU A 334 -15.70 -17.08 -3.21
CA LEU A 334 -16.74 -16.12 -2.92
C LEU A 334 -18.08 -16.77 -2.54
N GLY A 335 -18.85 -16.11 -1.68
CA GLY A 335 -20.25 -16.44 -1.39
C GLY A 335 -20.47 -17.74 -0.62
N GLN A 336 -19.43 -18.33 -0.03
CA GLN A 336 -19.51 -19.54 0.77
C GLN A 336 -18.58 -19.48 1.98
N THR A 337 -18.92 -20.21 3.03
CA THR A 337 -18.06 -20.49 4.17
C THR A 337 -17.40 -21.84 3.95
N VAL A 338 -16.08 -21.86 4.07
CA VAL A 338 -15.26 -23.07 3.84
C VAL A 338 -14.38 -23.36 5.05
N ASP A 339 -13.90 -24.56 5.20
CA ASP A 339 -12.83 -24.87 6.13
C ASP A 339 -11.51 -24.28 5.60
N ALA A 340 -10.72 -23.64 6.49
CA ALA A 340 -9.43 -23.08 6.12
C ALA A 340 -8.51 -24.20 5.57
N PRO A 341 -7.92 -24.05 4.37
CA PRO A 341 -7.17 -25.14 3.75
C PRO A 341 -5.93 -25.62 4.52
N TYR A 342 -5.38 -24.76 5.38
CA TYR A 342 -4.18 -25.12 6.15
C TYR A 342 -4.45 -26.27 7.12
N GLN A 343 -3.66 -27.37 6.97
CA GLN A 343 -3.73 -28.57 7.81
C GLN A 343 -5.17 -29.08 8.04
N ASP A 344 -5.91 -29.21 6.92
CA ASP A 344 -7.27 -29.74 6.91
C ASP A 344 -8.24 -29.05 7.89
N GLY A 345 -8.15 -27.72 7.99
CA GLY A 345 -9.05 -26.91 8.81
C GLY A 345 -8.55 -26.58 10.20
N ALA A 346 -7.22 -26.55 10.43
CA ALA A 346 -6.64 -26.24 11.75
C ALA A 346 -7.14 -24.91 12.35
N PHE A 347 -7.53 -23.94 11.51
CA PHE A 347 -8.08 -22.65 11.92
C PHE A 347 -9.60 -22.54 11.78
N GLY A 348 -10.29 -23.69 11.57
CA GLY A 348 -11.74 -23.73 11.46
C GLY A 348 -12.26 -23.11 10.16
N LYS A 349 -13.44 -22.51 10.22
CA LYS A 349 -14.17 -21.98 9.08
C LYS A 349 -13.82 -20.51 8.80
N VAL A 350 -13.82 -20.16 7.53
CA VAL A 350 -13.54 -18.83 7.02
C VAL A 350 -14.47 -18.51 5.84
N PHE A 351 -14.78 -17.23 5.65
CA PHE A 351 -15.49 -16.73 4.47
C PHE A 351 -14.93 -15.38 4.02
N VAL A 352 -15.16 -15.06 2.75
CA VAL A 352 -14.86 -13.75 2.19
C VAL A 352 -15.89 -12.75 2.69
N SER A 353 -15.44 -11.79 3.50
CA SER A 353 -16.29 -10.80 4.16
C SER A 353 -16.51 -9.52 3.35
N HIS A 354 -15.57 -9.21 2.45
CA HIS A 354 -15.62 -8.01 1.62
C HIS A 354 -15.22 -8.35 0.18
N VAL A 355 -15.89 -7.71 -0.80
CA VAL A 355 -15.71 -7.97 -2.24
C VAL A 355 -15.73 -6.65 -3.00
N ASP A 356 -14.75 -6.42 -3.89
CA ASP A 356 -14.79 -5.30 -4.84
C ASP A 356 -15.93 -5.49 -5.85
N LEU A 357 -16.71 -4.44 -6.10
CA LEU A 357 -17.85 -4.49 -7.01
C LEU A 357 -17.49 -4.25 -8.48
N ASN A 358 -16.24 -3.92 -8.80
CA ASN A 358 -15.81 -3.72 -10.18
C ASN A 358 -15.41 -5.03 -10.86
N ASP A 359 -14.81 -5.98 -10.10
CA ASP A 359 -14.22 -7.18 -10.67
C ASP A 359 -14.26 -8.43 -9.76
N ASP A 360 -15.04 -8.36 -8.67
CA ASP A 360 -15.26 -9.46 -7.73
C ASP A 360 -13.96 -9.94 -7.02
N VAL A 361 -12.96 -9.08 -6.88
CA VAL A 361 -11.74 -9.40 -6.12
C VAL A 361 -12.05 -9.50 -4.63
N VAL A 362 -11.38 -10.44 -3.95
CA VAL A 362 -11.46 -10.62 -2.49
C VAL A 362 -10.87 -9.42 -1.78
N GLU A 363 -11.70 -8.71 -1.01
CA GLU A 363 -11.32 -7.51 -0.29
C GLU A 363 -11.33 -7.67 1.24
N GLY A 364 -11.56 -8.87 1.74
CA GLY A 364 -11.47 -9.17 3.15
C GLY A 364 -11.88 -10.60 3.51
N LEU A 365 -11.30 -11.08 4.60
CA LEU A 365 -11.55 -12.40 5.16
C LEU A 365 -12.08 -12.29 6.58
N GLN A 366 -12.98 -13.19 6.96
CA GLN A 366 -13.48 -13.35 8.32
C GLN A 366 -13.41 -14.80 8.73
N CYS A 367 -12.65 -15.09 9.80
CA CYS A 367 -12.67 -16.37 10.47
C CYS A 367 -13.92 -16.49 11.36
N VAL A 368 -14.46 -17.71 11.45
CA VAL A 368 -15.67 -18.01 12.23
C VAL A 368 -15.31 -18.53 13.61
N ASP A 369 -14.31 -19.41 13.68
CA ASP A 369 -13.99 -20.19 14.87
C ASP A 369 -12.83 -19.58 15.69
N ILE A 370 -12.07 -18.66 15.10
CA ILE A 370 -11.01 -17.92 15.75
C ILE A 370 -11.24 -16.40 15.61
N PRO A 371 -10.74 -15.56 16.55
CA PRO A 371 -10.96 -14.12 16.54
C PRO A 371 -10.01 -13.43 15.53
N ALA A 372 -10.21 -13.63 14.23
CA ALA A 372 -9.37 -13.07 13.19
C ALA A 372 -10.19 -12.55 12.01
N PHE A 373 -9.84 -11.37 11.51
CA PHE A 373 -10.37 -10.82 10.27
C PHE A 373 -9.33 -9.92 9.58
N SER A 374 -9.59 -9.61 8.32
CA SER A 374 -8.73 -8.73 7.54
C SER A 374 -9.49 -8.02 6.45
N VAL A 375 -8.91 -6.91 5.94
CA VAL A 375 -9.38 -6.22 4.74
C VAL A 375 -8.20 -5.90 3.83
N GLN A 376 -8.44 -5.91 2.52
CA GLN A 376 -7.43 -5.64 1.50
C GLN A 376 -7.21 -4.13 1.27
N TYR A 377 -8.26 -3.36 1.46
CA TYR A 377 -8.25 -1.90 1.35
C TYR A 377 -7.79 -1.22 2.65
N HIS A 378 -7.70 0.11 2.64
CA HIS A 378 -7.13 0.92 3.71
C HIS A 378 -8.23 1.67 4.50
N PRO A 379 -8.75 1.12 5.60
CA PRO A 379 -9.79 1.77 6.42
C PRO A 379 -9.28 2.98 7.21
N GLU A 380 -7.95 3.12 7.38
CA GLU A 380 -7.32 4.30 7.99
C GLU A 380 -7.44 5.54 7.13
N ALA A 381 -7.44 5.38 5.82
CA ALA A 381 -7.72 6.32 4.74
C ALA A 381 -7.49 7.81 5.07
N ALA A 382 -6.23 8.25 5.21
CA ALA A 382 -5.90 9.64 5.50
C ALA A 382 -6.39 10.59 4.39
N ALA A 383 -6.24 10.20 3.14
CA ALA A 383 -6.59 10.99 1.95
C ALA A 383 -7.92 10.60 1.32
N GLY A 384 -8.72 9.78 1.94
CA GLY A 384 -9.89 9.19 1.30
C GLY A 384 -11.14 9.18 2.14
N PRO A 385 -12.17 8.44 1.71
CA PRO A 385 -13.38 8.23 2.46
C PRO A 385 -13.11 7.46 3.75
N HIS A 386 -13.89 7.75 4.79
CA HIS A 386 -13.76 7.13 6.11
C HIS A 386 -14.89 6.12 6.40
N ASP A 387 -15.57 5.65 5.38
CA ASP A 387 -16.74 4.75 5.50
C ASP A 387 -16.39 3.49 6.29
N ALA A 388 -15.17 2.97 6.13
CA ALA A 388 -14.69 1.73 6.74
C ALA A 388 -13.96 1.93 8.09
N ALA A 389 -13.90 3.15 8.64
CA ALA A 389 -13.19 3.42 9.89
C ALA A 389 -13.71 2.61 11.09
N TYR A 390 -14.97 2.13 11.05
CA TYR A 390 -15.58 1.26 12.06
C TYR A 390 -14.86 -0.09 12.24
N LEU A 391 -14.04 -0.52 11.29
CA LEU A 391 -13.27 -1.76 11.41
C LEU A 391 -12.26 -1.72 12.56
N PHE A 392 -11.73 -0.55 12.88
CA PHE A 392 -10.93 -0.37 14.09
C PHE A 392 -11.76 -0.53 15.37
N ASP A 393 -13.02 -0.06 15.38
CA ASP A 393 -13.95 -0.26 16.51
C ASP A 393 -14.27 -1.74 16.66
N ARG A 394 -14.45 -2.46 15.55
CA ARG A 394 -14.66 -3.91 15.52
C ARG A 394 -13.47 -4.66 16.10
N PHE A 395 -12.24 -4.26 15.80
CA PHE A 395 -11.05 -4.87 16.36
C PHE A 395 -10.96 -4.64 17.88
N VAL A 396 -11.21 -3.42 18.36
CA VAL A 396 -11.26 -3.11 19.78
C VAL A 396 -12.34 -3.92 20.51
N ALA A 397 -13.52 -4.05 19.93
CA ALA A 397 -14.58 -4.89 20.48
C ALA A 397 -14.17 -6.36 20.57
N MET A 398 -13.50 -6.89 19.56
CA MET A 398 -13.02 -8.28 19.53
C MET A 398 -11.99 -8.55 20.64
N MET A 399 -11.06 -7.61 20.88
CA MET A 399 -10.09 -7.70 21.99
C MET A 399 -10.80 -7.71 23.34
N ASN A 400 -11.76 -6.82 23.56
CA ASN A 400 -12.54 -6.76 24.81
C ASN A 400 -13.34 -8.05 25.05
N ASP A 401 -13.93 -8.63 24.03
CA ASP A 401 -14.69 -9.89 24.12
C ASP A 401 -13.76 -11.07 24.47
N ALA A 402 -12.57 -11.13 23.90
CA ALA A 402 -11.56 -12.15 24.21
C ALA A 402 -11.10 -12.04 25.67
N ASN A 403 -10.79 -10.85 26.15
CA ASN A 403 -10.40 -10.59 27.53
C ASN A 403 -11.50 -10.98 28.53
N ALA A 404 -12.76 -10.66 28.21
CA ALA A 404 -13.89 -11.02 29.05
C ALA A 404 -14.12 -12.55 29.14
N LYS A 405 -13.81 -13.31 28.08
CA LYS A 405 -13.86 -14.79 28.08
C LYS A 405 -12.75 -15.36 28.95
N ASN A 406 -11.50 -14.91 28.76
CA ASN A 406 -10.34 -15.38 29.52
C ASN A 406 -10.54 -15.15 31.03
N ALA A 407 -11.02 -13.97 31.44
CA ALA A 407 -11.31 -13.65 32.85
C ALA A 407 -12.38 -14.57 33.47
N LYS A 408 -13.39 -15.00 32.70
CA LYS A 408 -14.41 -15.96 33.16
C LYS A 408 -13.86 -17.36 33.32
N GLU A 409 -13.01 -17.82 32.41
CA GLU A 409 -12.37 -19.14 32.48
C GLU A 409 -11.42 -19.24 33.66
N GLU A 410 -10.61 -18.21 33.90
CA GLU A 410 -9.74 -18.12 35.08
C GLU A 410 -10.54 -18.16 36.40
N SER A 411 -11.65 -17.40 36.49
CA SER A 411 -12.50 -17.38 37.63
C SER A 411 -13.18 -18.73 37.92
N THR A 412 -13.52 -19.47 36.87
CA THR A 412 -14.14 -20.80 36.97
C THR A 412 -13.11 -21.85 37.41
N ASN A 413 -11.91 -21.79 36.85
CA ASN A 413 -10.80 -22.70 37.23
C ASN A 413 -10.29 -22.43 38.65
N ALA A 414 -10.35 -21.21 39.13
CA ALA A 414 -9.98 -20.86 40.51
C ALA A 414 -11.01 -21.31 41.57
N GLN A 415 -12.22 -21.69 41.14
CA GLN A 415 -13.30 -22.17 42.01
C GLN A 415 -13.47 -23.71 42.01
N ALA A 416 -12.78 -24.42 41.10
CA ALA A 416 -12.75 -25.86 40.97
C ALA A 416 -11.53 -26.45 41.67
#